data_65c7a82b4f50c66b3bcac5de6b6d819b
#
_entry.id   65c7a82b4f50c66b3bcac5de6b6d819b
#
_cell.length_a   1.000
_cell.length_b   1.000
_cell.length_c   1.000
_cell.angle_alpha   90.00
_cell.angle_beta   90.00
_cell.angle_gamma   90.00
#
_symmetry.space_group_name_H-M   'P 1'
#
loop_
_entity.id
_entity.type
_entity.pdbx_description
1 polymer ?
#
loop_
_entity_poly.entity_id
_entity_poly.type
_entity_poly.pdbx_seq_one_letter_code
_entity_poly.pdbx_strand_id
1 'polypeptide(L)'
;MIVMQEFEVYADPEGGYAVEPCGLAGATEGDTYEEAVEMAVDWLRVHALAALERGAEFAGGGLGHAPSHGGTIVTVATNVELSDIPAVTAAEAAEMLGVSAARVAQLCRDGSLNSWRVGNTRMVSRDSIEYRIAAKPGAGRPCRAATV
;
A
#
# COMPACT_ATOMS: atom_id res chain seq x y z
N MET A 1 7.86 -13.48 0.72
CA MET A 1 9.09 -12.66 0.75
C MET A 1 9.21 -11.98 2.10
N ILE A 2 10.34 -12.13 2.76
CA ILE A 2 10.59 -11.47 4.04
C ILE A 2 11.14 -10.06 3.76
N VAL A 3 10.54 -9.07 4.39
CA VAL A 3 10.98 -7.67 4.39
C VAL A 3 11.37 -7.27 5.80
N MET A 4 12.35 -6.39 5.93
CA MET A 4 12.87 -5.91 7.21
C MET A 4 13.02 -4.39 7.17
N GLN A 5 12.82 -3.75 8.33
CA GLN A 5 12.98 -2.32 8.51
C GLN A 5 13.39 -2.01 9.95
N GLU A 6 14.30 -1.08 10.12
CA GLU A 6 14.62 -0.52 11.44
C GLU A 6 13.70 0.66 11.76
N PHE A 7 13.29 0.72 13.00
CA PHE A 7 12.50 1.84 13.55
C PHE A 7 13.17 2.34 14.83
N GLU A 8 13.07 3.63 15.07
CA GLU A 8 13.35 4.20 16.36
C GLU A 8 12.04 4.29 17.16
N VAL A 9 12.03 3.70 18.34
CA VAL A 9 10.92 3.78 19.30
C VAL A 9 11.39 4.65 20.45
N TYR A 10 10.70 5.75 20.70
CA TYR A 10 11.06 6.70 21.77
C TYR A 10 9.83 7.23 22.49
N ALA A 11 10.01 7.62 23.75
CA ALA A 11 8.92 8.14 24.56
C ALA A 11 8.42 9.47 23.99
N ASP A 12 7.10 9.59 23.83
CA ASP A 12 6.45 10.85 23.48
C ASP A 12 6.23 11.70 24.74
N PRO A 13 6.57 13.00 24.72
CA PRO A 13 6.33 13.90 25.87
C PRO A 13 4.88 13.98 26.30
N GLU A 14 3.94 13.75 25.40
CA GLU A 14 2.49 13.77 25.68
C GLU A 14 1.93 12.42 26.15
N GLY A 15 2.78 11.40 26.23
CA GLY A 15 2.43 10.05 26.65
C GLY A 15 2.57 9.03 25.53
N GLY A 16 2.78 7.76 25.91
CA GLY A 16 3.00 6.70 24.95
C GLY A 16 4.37 6.75 24.27
N TYR A 17 4.46 6.15 23.08
CA TYR A 17 5.69 6.03 22.31
C TYR A 17 5.45 6.43 20.87
N ALA A 18 6.39 7.22 20.32
CA ALA A 18 6.48 7.49 18.90
C ALA A 18 7.37 6.43 18.22
N VAL A 19 7.06 6.13 16.99
CA VAL A 19 7.74 5.12 16.17
C VAL A 19 8.03 5.71 14.80
N GLU A 20 9.30 5.83 14.45
CA GLU A 20 9.72 6.37 13.14
C GLU A 20 10.57 5.36 12.38
N PRO A 21 10.26 5.11 11.09
CA PRO A 21 11.10 4.25 10.26
C PRO A 21 12.44 4.94 9.99
N CYS A 22 13.54 4.24 10.24
CA CYS A 22 14.87 4.75 9.97
C CYS A 22 15.13 4.84 8.46
N GLY A 23 15.60 6.00 8.00
CA GLY A 23 15.92 6.24 6.59
C GLY A 23 14.72 6.39 5.64
N LEU A 24 13.50 6.42 6.17
CA LEU A 24 12.27 6.62 5.42
C LEU A 24 11.40 7.69 6.10
N ALA A 25 10.52 8.30 5.34
CA ALA A 25 9.51 9.18 5.88
C ALA A 25 8.33 8.40 6.47
N GLY A 26 7.72 8.93 7.50
CA GLY A 26 6.55 8.36 8.14
C GLY A 26 6.71 8.28 9.65
N ALA A 27 5.63 7.98 10.32
CA ALA A 27 5.59 7.75 11.76
C ALA A 27 4.34 6.95 12.12
N THR A 28 4.41 6.27 13.25
CA THR A 28 3.25 5.69 13.93
C THR A 28 3.45 5.83 15.44
N GLU A 29 2.53 5.35 16.23
CA GLU A 29 2.56 5.50 17.68
C GLU A 29 1.92 4.30 18.38
N GLY A 30 2.17 4.16 19.66
CA GLY A 30 1.52 3.17 20.52
C GLY A 30 1.48 3.66 21.96
N ASP A 31 0.47 3.28 22.71
CA ASP A 31 0.31 3.66 24.11
C ASP A 31 1.34 2.96 25.00
N THR A 32 1.76 1.75 24.63
CA THR A 32 2.80 0.96 25.29
C THR A 32 3.95 0.68 24.33
N TYR A 33 5.09 0.28 24.88
CA TYR A 33 6.25 -0.12 24.08
C TYR A 33 5.92 -1.33 23.18
N GLU A 34 5.20 -2.32 23.71
CA GLU A 34 4.77 -3.49 22.93
C GLU A 34 3.88 -3.09 21.77
N GLU A 35 2.89 -2.27 22.03
CA GLU A 35 1.98 -1.74 20.99
C GLU A 35 2.76 -0.94 19.93
N ALA A 36 3.73 -0.12 20.35
CA ALA A 36 4.58 0.62 19.43
C ALA A 36 5.35 -0.31 18.49
N VAL A 37 5.88 -1.44 18.98
CA VAL A 37 6.55 -2.43 18.14
C VAL A 37 5.57 -3.14 17.21
N GLU A 38 4.38 -3.48 17.67
CA GLU A 38 3.31 -4.05 16.82
C GLU A 38 2.93 -3.07 15.71
N MET A 39 2.80 -1.79 16.01
CA MET A 39 2.52 -0.75 15.03
C MET A 39 3.64 -0.57 14.00
N ALA A 40 4.91 -0.80 14.40
CA ALA A 40 6.03 -0.84 13.48
C ALA A 40 5.92 -2.01 12.48
N VAL A 41 5.51 -3.18 12.95
CA VAL A 41 5.27 -4.35 12.10
C VAL A 41 4.14 -4.08 11.12
N ASP A 42 3.03 -3.52 11.59
CA ASP A 42 1.88 -3.18 10.75
C ASP A 42 2.25 -2.13 9.70
N TRP A 43 2.99 -1.11 10.09
CA TRP A 43 3.51 -0.10 9.17
C TRP A 43 4.34 -0.73 8.05
N LEU A 44 5.29 -1.60 8.41
CA LEU A 44 6.13 -2.30 7.45
C LEU A 44 5.30 -3.16 6.49
N ARG A 45 4.34 -3.92 7.04
CA ARG A 45 3.48 -4.80 6.25
C ARG A 45 2.65 -4.03 5.23
N VAL A 46 2.01 -2.95 5.65
CA VAL A 46 1.18 -2.09 4.78
C VAL A 46 2.02 -1.51 3.64
N HIS A 47 3.20 -0.97 3.94
CA HIS A 47 4.06 -0.34 2.92
C HIS A 47 4.69 -1.37 1.98
N ALA A 48 5.05 -2.54 2.48
CA ALA A 48 5.57 -3.62 1.65
C ALA A 48 4.51 -4.20 0.71
N LEU A 49 3.29 -4.43 1.20
CA LEU A 49 2.17 -4.87 0.36
C LEU A 49 1.79 -3.83 -0.70
N ALA A 50 1.78 -2.55 -0.34
CA ALA A 50 1.54 -1.47 -1.30
C ALA A 50 2.61 -1.40 -2.40
N ALA A 51 3.87 -1.71 -2.10
CA ALA A 51 4.92 -1.83 -3.10
C ALA A 51 4.67 -3.03 -4.03
N LEU A 52 4.40 -4.22 -3.47
CA LEU A 52 4.09 -5.43 -4.24
C LEU A 52 2.89 -5.23 -5.18
N GLU A 53 1.85 -4.58 -4.70
CA GLU A 53 0.64 -4.29 -5.47
C GLU A 53 0.95 -3.48 -6.74
N ARG A 54 1.93 -2.58 -6.66
CA ARG A 54 2.41 -1.79 -7.80
C ARG A 54 3.48 -2.49 -8.63
N GLY A 55 3.80 -3.75 -8.32
CA GLY A 55 4.85 -4.50 -9.01
C GLY A 55 6.26 -4.03 -8.68
N ALA A 56 6.44 -3.38 -7.53
CA ALA A 56 7.72 -2.91 -7.02
C ALA A 56 8.19 -3.72 -5.80
N GLU A 57 9.47 -3.69 -5.52
CA GLU A 57 10.01 -4.18 -4.25
C GLU A 57 9.97 -3.07 -3.19
N PHE A 58 9.73 -3.45 -1.95
CA PHE A 58 9.84 -2.51 -0.84
C PHE A 58 11.30 -2.10 -0.65
N ALA A 59 11.60 -0.84 -0.91
CA ALA A 59 12.90 -0.24 -0.65
C ALA A 59 12.95 0.23 0.80
N GLY A 60 13.55 -0.57 1.68
CA GLY A 60 13.76 -0.21 3.08
C GLY A 60 14.78 0.89 3.28
N GLY A 61 14.85 1.44 4.48
CA GLY A 61 15.80 2.47 4.88
C GLY A 61 17.21 1.97 5.21
N GLY A 62 17.49 0.67 5.00
CA GLY A 62 18.76 0.05 5.40
C GLY A 62 18.80 -0.34 6.87
N LEU A 63 19.90 -0.92 7.28
CA LEU A 63 20.16 -1.38 8.65
C LEU A 63 21.40 -0.66 9.24
N GLY A 64 21.53 -0.69 10.57
CA GLY A 64 22.67 -0.13 11.26
C GLY A 64 22.52 1.34 11.67
N HIS A 65 21.28 1.81 11.85
CA HIS A 65 21.02 3.17 12.32
C HIS A 65 21.25 3.33 13.82
N ALA A 66 21.62 4.55 14.20
CA ALA A 66 21.68 4.97 15.59
C ALA A 66 20.43 5.79 15.95
N PRO A 67 19.99 5.78 17.24
CA PRO A 67 18.89 6.61 17.69
C PRO A 67 19.19 8.10 17.48
N SER A 68 18.22 8.85 16.97
CA SER A 68 18.28 10.31 16.80
C SER A 68 17.42 11.07 17.82
N HIS A 69 16.52 10.37 18.51
CA HIS A 69 15.63 10.92 19.54
C HIS A 69 15.89 10.33 20.93
N GLY A 70 17.03 9.70 21.13
CA GLY A 70 17.36 9.04 22.41
C GLY A 70 16.55 7.78 22.70
N GLY A 71 15.92 7.21 21.71
CA GLY A 71 15.10 6.01 21.82
C GLY A 71 15.87 4.71 21.59
N THR A 72 15.16 3.67 21.23
CA THR A 72 15.68 2.34 20.94
C THR A 72 15.47 2.00 19.48
N ILE A 73 16.50 1.51 18.82
CA ILE A 73 16.38 0.97 17.47
C ILE A 73 15.87 -0.47 17.55
N VAL A 74 14.75 -0.74 16.90
CA VAL A 74 14.19 -2.07 16.73
C VAL A 74 14.18 -2.45 15.27
N THR A 75 14.62 -3.66 14.96
CA THR A 75 14.49 -4.24 13.62
C THR A 75 13.29 -5.15 13.62
N VAL A 76 12.32 -4.84 12.77
CA VAL A 76 11.16 -5.70 12.60
C VAL A 76 11.20 -6.37 11.22
N ALA A 77 10.63 -7.57 11.14
CA ALA A 77 10.52 -8.34 9.92
C ALA A 77 9.11 -8.88 9.75
N THR A 78 8.64 -8.94 8.53
CA THR A 78 7.35 -9.56 8.21
C THR A 78 7.45 -10.29 6.88
N ASN A 79 6.62 -11.32 6.71
CA ASN A 79 6.46 -11.98 5.42
C ASN A 79 5.31 -11.34 4.66
N VAL A 80 5.52 -11.04 3.39
CA VAL A 80 4.49 -10.48 2.51
C VAL A 80 4.48 -11.24 1.18
N GLU A 81 3.28 -11.51 0.69
CA GLU A 81 3.06 -12.19 -0.58
C GLU A 81 1.92 -11.50 -1.35
N LEU A 82 1.91 -11.64 -2.67
CA LEU A 82 0.81 -11.12 -3.49
C LEU A 82 -0.56 -11.70 -3.08
N SER A 83 -0.57 -12.93 -2.58
CA SER A 83 -1.78 -13.57 -2.03
C SER A 83 -2.36 -12.89 -0.79
N ASP A 84 -1.59 -12.05 -0.10
CA ASP A 84 -2.06 -11.25 1.03
C ASP A 84 -2.87 -10.02 0.59
N ILE A 85 -2.81 -9.66 -0.70
CA ILE A 85 -3.50 -8.49 -1.25
C ILE A 85 -4.89 -8.92 -1.72
N PRO A 86 -5.97 -8.32 -1.19
CA PRO A 86 -7.32 -8.58 -1.67
C PRO A 86 -7.44 -8.27 -3.17
N ALA A 87 -7.83 -9.26 -3.95
CA ALA A 87 -7.91 -9.15 -5.39
C ALA A 87 -9.10 -9.94 -5.96
N VAL A 88 -9.50 -9.54 -7.15
CA VAL A 88 -10.55 -10.19 -7.93
C VAL A 88 -10.03 -10.50 -9.33
N THR A 89 -10.72 -11.37 -10.05
CA THR A 89 -10.39 -11.62 -11.47
C THR A 89 -10.73 -10.40 -12.33
N ALA A 90 -10.16 -10.33 -13.53
CA ALA A 90 -10.48 -9.25 -14.48
C ALA A 90 -11.98 -9.25 -14.86
N ALA A 91 -12.63 -10.41 -14.93
CA ALA A 91 -14.05 -10.52 -15.19
C ALA A 91 -14.89 -9.93 -14.04
N GLU A 92 -14.57 -10.26 -12.81
CA GLU A 92 -15.22 -9.69 -11.62
C GLU A 92 -14.98 -8.18 -11.51
N ALA A 93 -13.77 -7.72 -11.84
CA ALA A 93 -13.46 -6.27 -11.89
C ALA A 93 -14.33 -5.54 -12.91
N ALA A 94 -14.56 -6.13 -14.09
CA ALA A 94 -15.44 -5.57 -15.11
C ALA A 94 -16.87 -5.42 -14.60
N GLU A 95 -17.40 -6.41 -13.89
CA GLU A 95 -18.72 -6.35 -13.26
C GLU A 95 -18.78 -5.27 -12.18
N MET A 96 -17.79 -5.20 -11.29
CA MET A 96 -17.74 -4.22 -10.21
C MET A 96 -17.69 -2.76 -10.74
N LEU A 97 -16.99 -2.55 -11.84
CA LEU A 97 -16.83 -1.24 -12.47
C LEU A 97 -17.95 -0.91 -13.48
N GLY A 98 -18.75 -1.89 -13.88
CA GLY A 98 -19.76 -1.71 -14.92
C GLY A 98 -19.17 -1.40 -16.30
N VAL A 99 -18.02 -1.98 -16.63
CA VAL A 99 -17.30 -1.76 -17.90
C VAL A 99 -17.00 -3.08 -18.59
N SER A 100 -16.53 -3.03 -19.84
CA SER A 100 -16.12 -4.22 -20.58
C SER A 100 -14.78 -4.80 -20.09
N ALA A 101 -14.53 -6.07 -20.37
CA ALA A 101 -13.23 -6.70 -20.11
C ALA A 101 -12.09 -6.00 -20.83
N ALA A 102 -12.31 -5.50 -22.06
CA ALA A 102 -11.34 -4.70 -22.82
C ALA A 102 -10.99 -3.40 -22.09
N ARG A 103 -11.97 -2.74 -21.48
CA ARG A 103 -11.74 -1.53 -20.68
C ARG A 103 -10.93 -1.83 -19.43
N VAL A 104 -11.20 -2.92 -18.71
CA VAL A 104 -10.38 -3.36 -17.57
C VAL A 104 -8.94 -3.59 -18.00
N ALA A 105 -8.71 -4.29 -19.10
CA ALA A 105 -7.36 -4.53 -19.63
C ALA A 105 -6.62 -3.21 -19.93
N GLN A 106 -7.31 -2.23 -20.50
CA GLN A 106 -6.75 -0.90 -20.76
C GLN A 106 -6.39 -0.17 -19.46
N LEU A 107 -7.28 -0.19 -18.46
CA LEU A 107 -7.05 0.43 -17.15
C LEU A 107 -5.87 -0.21 -16.40
N CYS A 108 -5.67 -1.51 -16.55
CA CYS A 108 -4.50 -2.20 -16.01
C CYS A 108 -3.20 -1.79 -16.74
N ARG A 109 -3.25 -1.63 -18.06
CA ARG A 109 -2.07 -1.22 -18.85
C ARG A 109 -1.64 0.21 -18.58
N ASP A 110 -2.59 1.13 -18.35
CA ASP A 110 -2.28 2.53 -18.08
C ASP A 110 -1.98 2.85 -16.61
N GLY A 111 -2.05 1.82 -15.74
CA GLY A 111 -1.77 1.96 -14.31
C GLY A 111 -2.92 2.51 -13.46
N SER A 112 -4.11 2.71 -14.04
CA SER A 112 -5.30 3.15 -13.30
C SER A 112 -5.84 2.06 -12.36
N LEU A 113 -5.58 0.79 -12.67
CA LEU A 113 -5.84 -0.36 -11.81
C LEU A 113 -4.54 -1.13 -11.59
N ASN A 114 -4.25 -1.48 -10.36
CA ASN A 114 -3.14 -2.36 -10.02
C ASN A 114 -3.53 -3.80 -10.32
N SER A 115 -2.69 -4.50 -11.03
CA SER A 115 -2.96 -5.88 -11.42
C SER A 115 -1.68 -6.70 -11.56
N TRP A 116 -1.81 -8.01 -11.42
CA TRP A 116 -0.74 -8.99 -11.62
C TRP A 116 -1.30 -10.29 -12.19
N ARG A 117 -0.42 -11.20 -12.57
CA ARG A 117 -0.83 -12.52 -13.05
C ARG A 117 -0.55 -13.59 -12.01
N VAL A 118 -1.52 -14.48 -11.86
CA VAL A 118 -1.37 -15.76 -11.14
C VAL A 118 -1.64 -16.87 -12.16
N GLY A 119 -0.59 -17.52 -12.62
CA GLY A 119 -0.68 -18.41 -13.77
C GLY A 119 -1.14 -17.66 -15.03
N ASN A 120 -2.22 -18.10 -15.61
CA ASN A 120 -2.83 -17.46 -16.78
C ASN A 120 -3.94 -16.44 -16.43
N THR A 121 -4.25 -16.29 -15.15
CA THR A 121 -5.32 -15.41 -14.70
C THR A 121 -4.78 -14.05 -14.30
N ARG A 122 -5.38 -12.99 -14.84
CA ARG A 122 -5.12 -11.61 -14.36
C ARG A 122 -5.93 -11.35 -13.11
N MET A 123 -5.24 -10.99 -12.04
CA MET A 123 -5.83 -10.52 -10.79
C MET A 123 -5.76 -9.00 -10.73
N VAL A 124 -6.80 -8.38 -10.24
CA VAL A 124 -6.91 -6.92 -10.10
C VAL A 124 -7.09 -6.58 -8.63
N SER A 125 -6.31 -5.64 -8.12
CA SER A 125 -6.40 -5.17 -6.75
C SER A 125 -7.80 -4.64 -6.46
N ARG A 126 -8.43 -5.17 -5.42
CA ARG A 126 -9.74 -4.73 -4.96
C ARG A 126 -9.71 -3.28 -4.49
N ASP A 127 -8.67 -2.89 -3.77
CA ASP A 127 -8.52 -1.52 -3.26
C ASP A 127 -8.40 -0.52 -4.41
N SER A 128 -7.69 -0.85 -5.49
CA SER A 128 -7.60 0.03 -6.66
C SER A 128 -8.94 0.18 -7.39
N ILE A 129 -9.77 -0.86 -7.39
CA ILE A 129 -11.14 -0.80 -7.93
C ILE A 129 -12.01 0.10 -7.05
N GLU A 130 -12.00 -0.10 -5.75
CA GLU A 130 -12.78 0.68 -4.79
C GLU A 130 -12.38 2.16 -4.80
N TYR A 131 -11.07 2.43 -4.87
CA TYR A 131 -10.55 3.79 -5.02
C TYR A 131 -11.10 4.46 -6.29
N ARG A 132 -11.09 3.75 -7.42
CA ARG A 132 -11.60 4.28 -8.69
C ARG A 132 -13.11 4.53 -8.64
N ILE A 133 -13.89 3.64 -8.03
CA ILE A 133 -15.33 3.83 -7.84
C ILE A 133 -15.59 5.08 -6.97
N ALA A 134 -14.86 5.25 -5.88
CA ALA A 134 -15.00 6.40 -4.98
C ALA A 134 -14.60 7.72 -5.65
N ALA A 135 -13.56 7.73 -6.48
CA ALA A 135 -13.10 8.90 -7.21
C ALA A 135 -14.10 9.36 -8.30
N LYS A 136 -15.06 8.50 -8.69
CA LYS A 136 -16.07 8.77 -9.74
C LYS A 136 -15.44 9.52 -10.93
N PRO A 137 -14.47 8.93 -11.66
CA PRO A 137 -13.96 9.57 -12.85
C PRO A 137 -15.14 9.81 -13.78
N GLY A 138 -15.40 11.08 -14.08
CA GLY A 138 -16.55 11.49 -14.88
C GLY A 138 -16.61 10.70 -16.18
N ALA A 139 -17.79 10.27 -16.55
CA ALA A 139 -18.08 9.76 -17.89
C ALA A 139 -17.59 10.80 -18.90
N GLY A 140 -16.68 10.39 -19.75
CA GLY A 140 -16.00 11.12 -20.79
C GLY A 140 -16.41 12.57 -21.06
N ARG A 141 -15.47 13.32 -21.63
CA ARG A 141 -15.57 14.72 -22.06
C ARG A 141 -17.03 15.13 -22.33
N PRO A 142 -17.56 16.12 -21.60
CA PRO A 142 -18.90 16.62 -21.92
C PRO A 142 -18.94 16.98 -23.41
N CYS A 143 -19.95 16.47 -24.11
CA CYS A 143 -20.23 16.92 -25.47
C CYS A 143 -20.25 18.44 -25.40
N ARG A 144 -19.38 19.11 -26.18
CA ARG A 144 -19.53 20.53 -26.41
C ARG A 144 -20.96 20.72 -26.86
N ALA A 145 -21.75 21.39 -26.04
CA ALA A 145 -23.02 21.90 -26.51
C ALA A 145 -22.73 22.69 -27.80
N ALA A 146 -23.32 22.24 -28.90
CA ALA A 146 -23.24 23.00 -30.12
C ALA A 146 -23.83 24.38 -29.81
N THR A 147 -22.97 25.38 -29.79
CA THR A 147 -23.43 26.78 -29.75
C THR A 147 -24.06 27.07 -31.12
N VAL A 148 -25.33 27.21 -31.09
CA VAL A 148 -26.05 27.71 -32.27
C VAL A 148 -25.74 29.19 -32.43
#